data_bed0684e8cc85e3bb0da07fa92772bf6
#
_entry.id   bed0684e8cc85e3bb0da07fa92772bf6
#
_cell.length_a   1.000
_cell.length_b   1.000
_cell.length_c   1.000
_cell.angle_alpha   90.00
_cell.angle_beta   90.00
_cell.angle_gamma   90.00
#
_symmetry.space_group_name_H-M   'P 1'
#
loop_
_entity.id
_entity.type
_entity.pdbx_description
1 polymer ?
#
loop_
_entity_poly.entity_id
_entity_poly.type
_entity_poly.pdbx_seq_one_letter_code
_entity_poly.pdbx_strand_id
1 'polypeptide(L)'
;MENQHILSQIVNENEREVFKSMRTDMAGAKALLNDEQFAQFMRAATINQTILNDASFRRMNSMNQVVSSTKIVGRVLQSGYKAAGVTQDNLTPATIGFGKAELNATKLKALTSILDDDKEDNIEREAFEQTLLTMMGEAVGIDLEAVAVYGDTTKTGLFGTMNGWLKTSTRHISSFTGTTIIEKFDEMIAAMPAAYRQANLMKDLVFYAPFEVIEEYRNFLIDRETGLGDSSLLNAEELKYKGIPVKYAPVLDAADGRTSCGYTPIILTVPEFLWLGMYKDISIEPKRIVENEETEYYYRMRCDASLQWNDAVVVGELS
;
A
#
# COMPACT_ATOMS: atom_id res chain seq x y z
N MET A 1 28.83 -8.78 -0.19
CA MET A 1 28.05 -9.99 -0.54
C MET A 1 27.80 -10.90 0.65
N GLU A 2 28.77 -11.09 1.55
CA GLU A 2 28.60 -11.96 2.75
C GLU A 2 27.54 -11.47 3.74
N ASN A 3 27.45 -10.17 3.98
CA ASN A 3 26.50 -9.59 4.93
C ASN A 3 25.03 -9.67 4.46
N GLN A 4 24.75 -9.66 3.16
CA GLN A 4 23.39 -9.83 2.65
C GLN A 4 22.90 -11.27 2.77
N HIS A 5 23.82 -12.24 2.65
CA HIS A 5 23.47 -13.65 2.81
C HIS A 5 23.19 -13.99 4.29
N ILE A 6 23.91 -13.37 5.23
CA ILE A 6 23.70 -13.55 6.67
C ILE A 6 22.36 -12.90 7.08
N LEU A 7 22.02 -11.71 6.56
CA LEU A 7 20.75 -11.05 6.85
C LEU A 7 19.55 -11.84 6.31
N SER A 8 19.66 -12.41 5.10
CA SER A 8 18.60 -13.26 4.55
C SER A 8 18.42 -14.57 5.34
N GLN A 9 19.49 -15.15 5.88
CA GLN A 9 19.39 -16.32 6.74
C GLN A 9 18.77 -16.00 8.11
N ILE A 10 19.11 -14.86 8.71
CA ILE A 10 18.56 -14.41 10.00
C ILE A 10 17.05 -14.08 9.85
N VAL A 11 16.64 -13.46 8.74
CA VAL A 11 15.23 -13.19 8.44
C VAL A 11 14.48 -14.51 8.31
N ASN A 12 15.00 -15.48 7.55
CA ASN A 12 14.38 -16.79 7.38
C ASN A 12 14.29 -17.62 8.68
N GLU A 13 15.29 -17.54 9.56
CA GLU A 13 15.23 -18.22 10.85
C GLU A 13 14.22 -17.60 11.80
N ASN A 14 14.15 -16.28 11.87
CA ASN A 14 13.15 -15.58 12.68
C ASN A 14 11.72 -15.84 12.17
N GLU A 15 11.51 -15.87 10.88
CA GLU A 15 10.22 -16.23 10.28
C GLU A 15 9.81 -17.67 10.62
N ARG A 16 10.75 -18.62 10.53
CA ARG A 16 10.51 -20.02 10.93
C ARG A 16 10.15 -20.18 12.40
N GLU A 17 10.80 -19.46 13.29
CA GLU A 17 10.51 -19.49 14.73
C GLU A 17 9.10 -18.96 15.03
N VAL A 18 8.64 -17.94 14.29
CA VAL A 18 7.31 -17.34 14.42
C VAL A 18 6.23 -18.29 13.97
N PHE A 19 6.37 -18.87 12.78
CA PHE A 19 5.42 -19.88 12.30
C PHE A 19 5.41 -21.13 13.17
N LYS A 20 6.54 -21.47 13.79
CA LYS A 20 6.63 -22.55 14.78
C LYS A 20 5.90 -22.23 16.09
N SER A 21 5.96 -20.99 16.55
CA SER A 21 5.18 -20.53 17.71
C SER A 21 3.69 -20.46 17.40
N MET A 22 3.31 -19.99 16.20
CA MET A 22 1.92 -20.02 15.71
C MET A 22 1.34 -21.44 15.75
N ARG A 23 2.09 -22.45 15.30
CA ARG A 23 1.65 -23.85 15.32
C ARG A 23 1.40 -24.37 16.73
N THR A 24 2.24 -23.99 17.69
CA THR A 24 2.10 -24.42 19.09
C THR A 24 0.86 -23.80 19.73
N ASP A 25 0.55 -22.54 19.40
CA ASP A 25 -0.63 -21.84 19.89
C ASP A 25 -1.93 -22.29 19.20
N MET A 26 -1.84 -22.76 17.93
CA MET A 26 -2.98 -23.30 17.18
C MET A 26 -3.46 -24.65 17.69
N ALA A 27 -2.62 -25.43 18.36
CA ALA A 27 -3.01 -26.70 18.98
C ALA A 27 -3.89 -26.54 20.22
N GLY A 28 -4.01 -25.33 20.76
CA GLY A 28 -4.87 -24.97 21.88
C GLY A 28 -5.96 -23.98 21.48
N ALA A 29 -7.12 -24.45 21.16
CA ALA A 29 -8.41 -23.79 20.90
C ALA A 29 -8.45 -22.24 21.04
N LYS A 30 -8.40 -21.51 19.93
CA LYS A 30 -8.46 -20.05 19.70
C LYS A 30 -7.11 -19.37 19.61
N ALA A 31 -6.40 -19.57 18.52
CA ALA A 31 -5.21 -18.80 18.19
C ALA A 31 -5.57 -17.39 17.73
N LEU A 32 -5.65 -16.44 18.66
CA LEU A 32 -5.42 -15.04 18.40
C LEU A 32 -3.92 -14.84 18.37
N LEU A 33 -3.36 -14.39 17.24
CA LEU A 33 -1.96 -14.01 17.17
C LEU A 33 -1.63 -12.97 18.24
N ASN A 34 -0.51 -13.16 18.92
CA ASN A 34 0.04 -12.14 19.82
C ASN A 34 0.53 -10.93 19.00
N ASP A 35 0.61 -9.74 19.60
CA ASP A 35 1.03 -8.50 18.94
C ASP A 35 2.35 -8.63 18.16
N GLU A 36 3.31 -9.41 18.67
CA GLU A 36 4.58 -9.67 18.00
C GLU A 36 4.42 -10.60 16.79
N GLN A 37 3.66 -11.66 16.92
CA GLN A 37 3.34 -12.61 15.84
C GLN A 37 2.57 -11.92 14.71
N PHE A 38 1.64 -11.03 15.07
CA PHE A 38 0.93 -10.20 14.11
C PHE A 38 1.86 -9.26 13.34
N ALA A 39 2.76 -8.56 14.05
CA ALA A 39 3.71 -7.65 13.40
C ALA A 39 4.65 -8.40 12.44
N GLN A 40 5.00 -9.64 12.76
CA GLN A 40 5.87 -10.46 11.92
C GLN A 40 5.11 -11.05 10.72
N PHE A 41 3.87 -11.51 10.91
CA PHE A 41 3.02 -11.94 9.80
C PHE A 41 2.78 -10.78 8.82
N MET A 42 2.46 -9.59 9.32
CA MET A 42 2.29 -8.42 8.47
C MET A 42 3.58 -8.03 7.74
N ARG A 43 4.73 -8.19 8.40
CA ARG A 43 6.01 -7.97 7.73
C ARG A 43 6.25 -8.98 6.60
N ALA A 44 5.95 -10.26 6.82
CA ALA A 44 6.04 -11.28 5.77
C ALA A 44 5.04 -11.03 4.63
N ALA A 45 3.80 -10.68 4.97
CA ALA A 45 2.77 -10.36 3.99
C ALA A 45 3.09 -9.11 3.15
N THR A 46 3.86 -8.15 3.69
CA THR A 46 4.17 -6.89 2.99
C THR A 46 5.54 -6.87 2.32
N ILE A 47 6.41 -7.84 2.59
CA ILE A 47 7.80 -7.82 2.13
C ILE A 47 7.93 -7.81 0.60
N ASN A 48 6.98 -8.44 -0.10
CA ASN A 48 6.94 -8.53 -1.56
C ASN A 48 6.04 -7.46 -2.19
N GLN A 49 5.36 -6.64 -1.38
CA GLN A 49 4.42 -5.62 -1.83
C GLN A 49 5.08 -4.26 -1.89
N THR A 50 4.96 -3.57 -3.02
CA THR A 50 5.65 -2.28 -3.21
C THR A 50 4.92 -1.14 -2.52
N ILE A 51 3.63 -0.97 -2.79
CA ILE A 51 2.84 0.15 -2.26
C ILE A 51 2.52 -0.08 -0.79
N LEU A 52 2.14 -1.30 -0.44
CA LEU A 52 1.75 -1.65 0.91
C LEU A 52 2.94 -1.57 1.90
N ASN A 53 4.15 -1.92 1.45
CA ASN A 53 5.36 -1.80 2.25
C ASN A 53 5.73 -0.34 2.57
N ASP A 54 5.49 0.55 1.62
CA ASP A 54 5.74 1.99 1.79
C ASP A 54 4.59 2.70 2.56
N ALA A 55 3.39 2.11 2.61
CA ALA A 55 2.22 2.68 3.24
C ALA A 55 2.29 2.68 4.78
N SER A 56 1.53 3.56 5.42
CA SER A 56 1.46 3.66 6.87
C SER A 56 0.41 2.72 7.47
N PHE A 57 0.85 1.76 8.28
CA PHE A 57 -0.05 0.90 9.05
C PHE A 57 -0.57 1.62 10.29
N ARG A 58 -1.89 1.54 10.51
CA ARG A 58 -2.58 2.12 11.67
C ARG A 58 -3.35 1.05 12.43
N ARG A 59 -2.97 0.80 13.69
CA ARG A 59 -3.74 -0.06 14.57
C ARG A 59 -4.99 0.67 15.04
N MET A 60 -6.16 0.08 14.83
CA MET A 60 -7.45 0.63 15.22
C MET A 60 -7.87 0.09 16.58
N ASN A 61 -8.35 0.97 17.44
CA ASN A 61 -8.87 0.60 18.77
C ASN A 61 -10.38 0.25 18.74
N SER A 62 -11.08 0.63 17.66
CA SER A 62 -12.49 0.35 17.44
C SER A 62 -12.73 0.01 15.96
N MET A 63 -13.87 -0.64 15.66
CA MET A 63 -14.24 -0.96 14.27
C MET A 63 -14.37 0.30 13.40
N ASN A 64 -14.84 1.39 13.99
CA ASN A 64 -14.97 2.68 13.34
C ASN A 64 -14.08 3.66 14.10
N GLN A 65 -13.09 4.19 13.43
CA GLN A 65 -12.18 5.17 13.99
C GLN A 65 -12.04 6.36 13.07
N VAL A 66 -12.25 7.56 13.62
CA VAL A 66 -12.02 8.81 12.92
C VAL A 66 -10.70 9.40 13.40
N VAL A 67 -9.78 9.57 12.48
CA VAL A 67 -8.49 10.23 12.75
C VAL A 67 -8.58 11.64 12.20
N SER A 68 -8.54 12.63 13.10
CA SER A 68 -8.51 14.04 12.70
C SER A 68 -7.08 14.48 12.47
N SER A 69 -6.82 15.06 11.30
CA SER A 69 -5.57 15.73 10.98
C SER A 69 -5.84 17.22 10.80
N THR A 70 -4.90 18.05 11.27
CA THR A 70 -5.01 19.50 11.18
C THR A 70 -3.92 20.06 10.28
N LYS A 71 -4.28 20.96 9.38
CA LYS A 71 -3.33 21.74 8.59
C LYS A 71 -3.65 23.23 8.67
N ILE A 72 -2.62 24.06 8.67
CA ILE A 72 -2.78 25.51 8.54
C ILE A 72 -2.82 25.83 7.05
N VAL A 73 -3.90 26.49 6.62
CA VAL A 73 -4.10 26.87 5.22
C VAL A 73 -3.79 28.36 5.06
N GLY A 74 -2.88 28.67 4.15
CA GLY A 74 -2.49 30.04 3.84
C GLY A 74 -1.29 30.56 4.65
N ARG A 75 -1.06 31.85 4.56
CA ARG A 75 0.03 32.50 5.27
C ARG A 75 -0.41 32.90 6.68
N VAL A 76 0.40 32.56 7.67
CA VAL A 76 0.14 32.90 9.08
C VAL A 76 0.67 34.30 9.42
N LEU A 77 1.85 34.64 8.88
CA LEU A 77 2.47 35.93 9.15
C LEU A 77 1.84 37.03 8.30
N GLN A 78 1.49 38.11 8.93
CA GLN A 78 0.95 39.34 8.35
C GLN A 78 1.80 40.53 8.76
N SER A 79 1.69 41.62 8.01
CA SER A 79 2.43 42.85 8.34
C SER A 79 1.94 43.46 9.67
N GLY A 80 2.84 43.65 10.58
CA GLY A 80 2.59 44.36 11.82
C GLY A 80 2.65 45.89 11.69
N TYR A 81 2.86 46.42 10.46
CA TYR A 81 2.87 47.85 10.21
C TYR A 81 1.44 48.38 10.11
N LYS A 82 1.09 49.30 10.98
CA LYS A 82 -0.15 50.09 10.90
C LYS A 82 -0.04 51.11 9.78
N ALA A 83 -1.03 51.14 8.90
CA ALA A 83 -1.15 52.29 7.98
C ALA A 83 -1.45 53.56 8.77
N ALA A 84 -0.93 54.70 8.31
CA ALA A 84 -1.18 55.99 8.96
C ALA A 84 -2.69 56.27 9.04
N GLY A 85 -3.20 56.51 10.26
CA GLY A 85 -4.62 56.77 10.53
C GLY A 85 -5.47 55.57 10.92
N VAL A 86 -4.92 54.33 10.98
CA VAL A 86 -5.61 53.12 11.41
C VAL A 86 -5.36 52.86 12.90
N THR A 87 -6.44 52.81 13.68
CA THR A 87 -6.38 52.61 15.15
C THR A 87 -6.33 51.13 15.54
N GLN A 88 -6.74 50.20 14.67
CA GLN A 88 -6.73 48.78 14.92
C GLN A 88 -5.97 48.03 13.83
N ASP A 89 -5.21 47.00 14.24
CA ASP A 89 -4.60 46.05 13.30
C ASP A 89 -5.69 45.13 12.74
N ASN A 90 -5.98 45.20 11.43
CA ASN A 90 -6.86 44.29 10.73
C ASN A 90 -6.09 42.98 10.43
N LEU A 91 -5.81 42.22 11.48
CA LEU A 91 -5.23 40.88 11.30
C LEU A 91 -6.32 39.86 10.95
N THR A 92 -6.10 39.16 9.86
CA THR A 92 -7.00 38.06 9.44
C THR A 92 -6.49 36.78 10.08
N PRO A 93 -7.27 36.09 10.92
CA PRO A 93 -6.82 34.83 11.52
C PRO A 93 -6.52 33.79 10.44
N ALA A 94 -5.43 33.04 10.62
CA ALA A 94 -5.11 31.95 9.73
C ALA A 94 -6.19 30.86 9.81
N THR A 95 -6.59 30.32 8.67
CA THR A 95 -7.61 29.28 8.62
C THR A 95 -6.97 27.94 8.96
N ILE A 96 -7.51 27.28 9.98
CA ILE A 96 -7.15 25.90 10.31
C ILE A 96 -8.07 24.97 9.52
N GLY A 97 -7.49 24.20 8.59
CA GLY A 97 -8.19 23.15 7.90
C GLY A 97 -8.15 21.85 8.71
N PHE A 98 -9.31 21.24 8.92
CA PHE A 98 -9.44 19.94 9.56
C PHE A 98 -9.70 18.89 8.48
N GLY A 99 -8.81 17.90 8.38
CA GLY A 99 -9.05 16.68 7.62
C GLY A 99 -9.57 15.60 8.55
N LYS A 100 -10.53 14.82 8.09
CA LYS A 100 -11.01 13.63 8.78
C LYS A 100 -10.75 12.44 7.86
N ALA A 101 -9.93 11.51 8.31
CA ALA A 101 -9.81 10.20 7.69
C ALA A 101 -10.64 9.21 8.52
N GLU A 102 -11.63 8.62 7.89
CA GLU A 102 -12.50 7.61 8.50
C GLU A 102 -11.98 6.24 8.14
N LEU A 103 -11.83 5.38 9.14
CA LEU A 103 -11.46 3.99 8.98
C LEU A 103 -12.60 3.14 9.53
N ASN A 104 -13.24 2.34 8.67
CA ASN A 104 -14.38 1.49 8.97
C ASN A 104 -14.03 0.04 8.68
N ALA A 105 -13.43 -0.64 9.65
CA ALA A 105 -12.87 -1.98 9.48
C ALA A 105 -13.90 -3.01 9.02
N THR A 106 -13.73 -3.53 7.82
CA THR A 106 -14.53 -4.59 7.22
C THR A 106 -13.87 -5.96 7.41
N LYS A 107 -14.65 -7.03 7.35
CA LYS A 107 -14.17 -8.39 7.58
C LYS A 107 -13.75 -9.04 6.27
N LEU A 108 -12.49 -9.42 6.19
CA LEU A 108 -11.94 -10.27 5.14
C LEU A 108 -11.76 -11.70 5.68
N LYS A 109 -11.90 -12.69 4.80
CA LYS A 109 -11.72 -14.11 5.11
C LYS A 109 -11.03 -14.78 3.95
N ALA A 110 -10.10 -15.70 4.28
CA ALA A 110 -9.57 -16.65 3.32
C ALA A 110 -9.73 -18.07 3.88
N LEU A 111 -9.81 -19.05 3.01
CA LEU A 111 -9.94 -20.45 3.34
C LEU A 111 -8.96 -21.25 2.47
N THR A 112 -8.22 -22.14 3.11
CA THR A 112 -7.36 -23.11 2.44
C THR A 112 -7.64 -24.47 3.03
N SER A 113 -7.77 -25.50 2.19
CA SER A 113 -7.88 -26.89 2.62
C SER A 113 -6.64 -27.68 2.19
N ILE A 114 -6.24 -28.63 3.02
CA ILE A 114 -5.14 -29.56 2.77
C ILE A 114 -5.67 -30.96 3.03
N LEU A 115 -5.51 -31.84 2.05
CA LEU A 115 -5.81 -33.26 2.21
C LEU A 115 -4.76 -33.93 3.12
N ASP A 116 -5.18 -34.90 3.92
CA ASP A 116 -4.27 -35.63 4.80
C ASP A 116 -3.27 -36.45 3.95
N ASP A 117 -3.68 -36.99 2.81
CA ASP A 117 -2.81 -37.68 1.86
C ASP A 117 -1.67 -36.80 1.33
N ASP A 118 -1.96 -35.52 1.01
CA ASP A 118 -0.94 -34.60 0.55
C ASP A 118 0.10 -34.31 1.63
N LYS A 119 -0.28 -34.40 2.92
CA LYS A 119 0.66 -34.25 4.04
C LYS A 119 1.55 -35.48 4.21
N GLU A 120 1.01 -36.69 3.96
CA GLU A 120 1.75 -37.94 4.11
C GLU A 120 2.73 -38.17 2.97
N ASP A 121 2.33 -37.82 1.73
CA ASP A 121 3.14 -37.99 0.53
C ASP A 121 4.23 -36.92 0.36
N ASN A 122 4.14 -35.81 1.08
CA ASN A 122 5.11 -34.72 0.94
C ASN A 122 6.41 -35.04 1.69
N ILE A 123 7.53 -34.85 0.99
CA ILE A 123 8.89 -35.07 1.50
C ILE A 123 9.20 -34.20 2.72
N GLU A 124 8.61 -33.02 2.82
CA GLU A 124 8.84 -32.03 3.89
C GLU A 124 8.07 -32.34 5.18
N ARG A 125 7.04 -33.18 5.13
CA ARG A 125 6.21 -33.61 6.29
C ARG A 125 5.83 -32.45 7.23
N GLU A 126 6.54 -32.35 8.38
CA GLU A 126 6.24 -31.32 9.38
C GLU A 126 6.54 -29.88 8.94
N ALA A 127 7.47 -29.68 7.99
CA ALA A 127 7.78 -28.36 7.43
C ALA A 127 6.75 -27.90 6.40
N PHE A 128 5.97 -28.81 5.81
CA PHE A 128 4.98 -28.51 4.79
C PHE A 128 3.90 -27.54 5.29
N GLU A 129 3.37 -27.75 6.50
CA GLU A 129 2.39 -26.83 7.07
C GLU A 129 2.95 -25.42 7.24
N GLN A 130 4.23 -25.29 7.64
CA GLN A 130 4.88 -23.97 7.77
C GLN A 130 5.07 -23.30 6.41
N THR A 131 5.53 -24.05 5.42
CA THR A 131 5.70 -23.55 4.05
C THR A 131 4.35 -23.04 3.50
N LEU A 132 3.29 -23.81 3.70
CA LEU A 132 1.95 -23.46 3.25
C LEU A 132 1.40 -22.20 3.96
N LEU A 133 1.60 -22.10 5.27
CA LEU A 133 1.19 -20.89 6.03
C LEU A 133 1.95 -19.64 5.54
N THR A 134 3.23 -19.77 5.17
CA THR A 134 4.03 -18.68 4.58
C THR A 134 3.46 -18.28 3.21
N MET A 135 3.24 -19.24 2.32
CA MET A 135 2.65 -19.00 0.99
C MET A 135 1.27 -18.34 1.09
N MET A 136 0.46 -18.76 2.06
CA MET A 136 -0.85 -18.13 2.31
C MET A 136 -0.70 -16.71 2.84
N GLY A 137 0.29 -16.46 3.69
CA GLY A 137 0.60 -15.10 4.15
C GLY A 137 0.93 -14.16 2.99
N GLU A 138 1.80 -14.62 2.08
CA GLU A 138 2.15 -13.87 0.87
C GLU A 138 0.93 -13.62 -0.03
N ALA A 139 0.11 -14.66 -0.28
CA ALA A 139 -1.11 -14.52 -1.07
C ALA A 139 -2.11 -13.54 -0.46
N VAL A 140 -2.31 -13.61 0.86
CA VAL A 140 -3.16 -12.65 1.59
C VAL A 140 -2.60 -11.23 1.49
N GLY A 141 -1.27 -11.07 1.50
CA GLY A 141 -0.62 -9.76 1.31
C GLY A 141 -0.90 -9.18 -0.08
N ILE A 142 -0.81 -9.99 -1.14
CA ILE A 142 -1.12 -9.58 -2.52
C ILE A 142 -2.59 -9.15 -2.63
N ASP A 143 -3.52 -9.97 -2.12
CA ASP A 143 -4.94 -9.66 -2.13
C ASP A 143 -5.26 -8.39 -1.32
N LEU A 144 -4.60 -8.21 -0.18
CA LEU A 144 -4.78 -7.04 0.67
C LEU A 144 -4.30 -5.76 -0.02
N GLU A 145 -3.15 -5.80 -0.71
CA GLU A 145 -2.66 -4.69 -1.51
C GLU A 145 -3.62 -4.37 -2.66
N ALA A 146 -4.11 -5.39 -3.37
CA ALA A 146 -5.07 -5.22 -4.45
C ALA A 146 -6.37 -4.55 -3.96
N VAL A 147 -6.91 -5.01 -2.82
CA VAL A 147 -8.12 -4.40 -2.24
C VAL A 147 -7.86 -2.98 -1.71
N ALA A 148 -6.71 -2.73 -1.09
CA ALA A 148 -6.34 -1.40 -0.63
C ALA A 148 -6.20 -0.40 -1.78
N VAL A 149 -5.74 -0.84 -2.95
CA VAL A 149 -5.61 0.00 -4.14
C VAL A 149 -6.95 0.14 -4.87
N TYR A 150 -7.58 -0.97 -5.28
CA TYR A 150 -8.70 -1.01 -6.21
C TYR A 150 -10.08 -1.12 -5.56
N GLY A 151 -10.16 -1.24 -4.23
CA GLY A 151 -11.43 -1.42 -3.53
C GLY A 151 -12.48 -0.37 -3.90
N ASP A 152 -13.71 -0.80 -4.11
CA ASP A 152 -14.87 0.05 -4.40
C ASP A 152 -16.14 -0.64 -3.90
N THR A 153 -16.75 -0.11 -2.87
CA THR A 153 -17.95 -0.67 -2.24
C THR A 153 -19.17 -0.74 -3.16
N THR A 154 -19.11 -0.12 -4.35
CA THR A 154 -20.15 -0.26 -5.38
C THR A 154 -20.01 -1.54 -6.21
N LYS A 155 -18.89 -2.24 -6.09
CA LYS A 155 -18.59 -3.50 -6.79
C LYS A 155 -18.99 -4.71 -5.94
N THR A 156 -18.86 -5.89 -6.54
CA THR A 156 -19.12 -7.17 -5.88
C THR A 156 -17.83 -7.96 -5.71
N GLY A 157 -17.82 -8.95 -4.83
CA GLY A 157 -16.66 -9.80 -4.59
C GLY A 157 -15.62 -9.15 -3.66
N LEU A 158 -14.36 -9.50 -3.84
CA LEU A 158 -13.26 -9.04 -2.98
C LEU A 158 -13.11 -7.51 -3.00
N PHE A 159 -13.14 -6.90 -4.17
CA PHE A 159 -13.01 -5.44 -4.33
C PHE A 159 -14.22 -4.65 -3.79
N GLY A 160 -15.36 -5.29 -3.57
CA GLY A 160 -16.57 -4.67 -2.98
C GLY A 160 -16.52 -4.52 -1.45
N THR A 161 -15.46 -4.95 -0.79
CA THR A 161 -15.42 -5.00 0.68
C THR A 161 -15.12 -3.66 1.36
N MET A 162 -14.28 -2.83 0.76
CA MET A 162 -13.91 -1.51 1.25
C MET A 162 -13.60 -0.55 0.11
N ASN A 163 -13.53 0.75 0.39
CA ASN A 163 -13.07 1.73 -0.59
C ASN A 163 -11.54 1.85 -0.54
N GLY A 164 -10.89 1.56 -1.65
CA GLY A 164 -9.45 1.65 -1.81
C GLY A 164 -8.96 3.09 -2.02
N TRP A 165 -7.64 3.22 -2.11
CA TRP A 165 -6.98 4.51 -2.28
C TRP A 165 -7.33 5.20 -3.60
N LEU A 166 -7.47 4.44 -4.70
CA LEU A 166 -7.91 5.00 -5.98
C LEU A 166 -9.30 5.63 -5.86
N LYS A 167 -10.25 4.94 -5.24
CA LYS A 167 -11.62 5.42 -5.07
C LYS A 167 -11.74 6.62 -4.14
N THR A 168 -10.91 6.63 -3.09
CA THR A 168 -10.94 7.68 -2.06
C THR A 168 -10.24 8.96 -2.51
N SER A 169 -9.33 8.87 -3.50
CA SER A 169 -8.68 10.03 -4.09
C SER A 169 -9.69 10.97 -4.75
N THR A 170 -9.45 12.27 -4.61
CA THR A 170 -10.29 13.30 -5.25
C THR A 170 -9.67 13.88 -6.53
N ARG A 171 -8.44 13.46 -6.87
CA ARG A 171 -7.69 14.00 -8.01
C ARG A 171 -7.41 12.92 -9.03
N HIS A 172 -8.29 12.84 -10.02
CA HIS A 172 -8.17 11.95 -11.16
C HIS A 172 -7.87 12.74 -12.44
N ILE A 173 -6.94 12.24 -13.23
CA ILE A 173 -6.66 12.72 -14.58
C ILE A 173 -7.15 11.62 -15.53
N SER A 174 -8.38 11.73 -15.97
CA SER A 174 -9.03 10.74 -16.85
C SER A 174 -8.68 10.93 -18.34
N SER A 175 -8.07 12.04 -18.70
CA SER A 175 -7.62 12.32 -20.06
C SER A 175 -6.36 13.17 -20.00
N PHE A 176 -5.24 12.57 -20.41
CA PHE A 176 -4.00 13.30 -20.57
C PHE A 176 -4.00 14.09 -21.87
N THR A 177 -3.47 15.30 -21.83
CA THR A 177 -3.26 16.12 -23.02
C THR A 177 -1.96 15.71 -23.72
N GLY A 178 -0.95 15.34 -22.93
CA GLY A 178 0.34 14.87 -23.40
C GLY A 178 0.27 13.46 -23.99
N THR A 179 1.02 13.24 -25.06
CA THR A 179 1.12 11.94 -25.73
C THR A 179 2.26 11.12 -25.18
N THR A 180 3.35 11.79 -24.73
CA THR A 180 4.53 11.12 -24.18
C THR A 180 4.40 10.88 -22.67
N ILE A 181 5.09 9.85 -22.18
CA ILE A 181 5.06 9.52 -20.74
C ILE A 181 5.56 10.68 -19.85
N ILE A 182 6.49 11.48 -20.37
CA ILE A 182 7.04 12.63 -19.66
C ILE A 182 5.99 13.71 -19.49
N GLU A 183 5.22 14.01 -20.55
CA GLU A 183 4.13 14.99 -20.48
C GLU A 183 3.06 14.51 -19.49
N LYS A 184 2.75 13.22 -19.47
CA LYS A 184 1.81 12.65 -18.50
C LYS A 184 2.31 12.82 -17.05
N PHE A 185 3.58 12.57 -16.79
CA PHE A 185 4.17 12.81 -15.46
C PHE A 185 4.16 14.31 -15.08
N ASP A 186 4.40 15.21 -16.04
CA ASP A 186 4.33 16.64 -15.80
C ASP A 186 2.90 17.11 -15.48
N GLU A 187 1.91 16.58 -16.17
CA GLU A 187 0.50 16.85 -15.85
C GLU A 187 0.13 16.36 -14.44
N MET A 188 0.61 15.17 -14.04
CA MET A 188 0.38 14.65 -12.67
C MET A 188 1.03 15.55 -11.62
N ILE A 189 2.28 16.00 -11.84
CA ILE A 189 2.95 16.94 -10.93
C ILE A 189 2.20 18.29 -10.89
N ALA A 190 1.70 18.77 -12.03
CA ALA A 190 0.93 20.01 -12.09
C ALA A 190 -0.42 19.91 -11.37
N ALA A 191 -1.07 18.74 -11.43
CA ALA A 191 -2.31 18.46 -10.72
C ALA A 191 -2.15 18.36 -9.19
N MET A 192 -0.93 18.07 -8.70
CA MET A 192 -0.65 18.04 -7.27
C MET A 192 -0.82 19.43 -6.65
N PRO A 193 -1.54 19.58 -5.52
CA PRO A 193 -1.67 20.86 -4.84
C PRO A 193 -0.34 21.48 -4.44
N ALA A 194 -0.26 22.81 -4.51
CA ALA A 194 0.97 23.56 -4.18
C ALA A 194 1.48 23.30 -2.75
N ALA A 195 0.59 22.95 -1.82
CA ALA A 195 0.95 22.59 -0.46
C ALA A 195 1.88 21.37 -0.38
N TYR A 196 1.73 20.40 -1.29
CA TYR A 196 2.53 19.16 -1.34
C TYR A 196 3.73 19.27 -2.29
N ARG A 197 3.78 20.33 -3.12
CA ARG A 197 4.92 20.63 -4.01
C ARG A 197 6.05 21.42 -3.31
N GLN A 198 5.97 21.64 -2.00
CA GLN A 198 7.02 22.30 -1.25
C GLN A 198 8.28 21.44 -1.17
N ALA A 199 9.46 22.08 -1.12
CA ALA A 199 10.76 21.41 -1.23
C ALA A 199 10.97 20.24 -0.23
N ASN A 200 10.35 20.30 0.94
CA ASN A 200 10.47 19.25 1.94
C ASN A 200 9.63 18.01 1.58
N LEU A 201 8.42 18.19 1.03
CA LEU A 201 7.52 17.10 0.66
C LEU A 201 7.81 16.55 -0.75
N MET A 202 8.40 17.35 -1.65
CA MET A 202 8.80 16.85 -2.97
C MET A 202 9.84 15.73 -2.92
N LYS A 203 10.62 15.64 -1.85
CA LYS A 203 11.60 14.56 -1.65
C LYS A 203 10.94 13.24 -1.29
N ASP A 204 9.75 13.32 -0.70
CA ASP A 204 9.03 12.16 -0.20
C ASP A 204 7.92 11.71 -1.18
N LEU A 205 7.74 12.44 -2.31
CA LEU A 205 6.84 12.03 -3.38
C LEU A 205 7.41 10.81 -4.10
N VAL A 206 6.51 9.91 -4.47
CA VAL A 206 6.84 8.69 -5.23
C VAL A 206 5.79 8.50 -6.33
N PHE A 207 6.25 8.14 -7.53
CA PHE A 207 5.41 7.59 -8.57
C PHE A 207 5.36 6.07 -8.44
N TYR A 208 4.15 5.53 -8.38
CA TYR A 208 3.91 4.10 -8.55
C TYR A 208 3.32 3.90 -9.94
N ALA A 209 3.97 3.07 -10.73
CA ALA A 209 3.59 2.85 -12.11
C ALA A 209 3.59 1.35 -12.46
N PRO A 210 2.75 0.93 -13.40
CA PRO A 210 2.76 -0.41 -13.97
C PRO A 210 3.98 -0.62 -14.86
N PHE A 211 4.27 -1.88 -15.20
CA PHE A 211 5.44 -2.27 -15.99
C PHE A 211 5.51 -1.56 -17.35
N GLU A 212 4.38 -1.49 -18.05
CA GLU A 212 4.28 -0.84 -19.37
C GLU A 212 4.77 0.61 -19.36
N VAL A 213 4.36 1.37 -18.34
CA VAL A 213 4.73 2.79 -18.16
C VAL A 213 6.22 2.95 -17.85
N ILE A 214 6.77 2.04 -17.04
CA ILE A 214 8.19 2.05 -16.71
C ILE A 214 9.03 1.71 -17.94
N GLU A 215 8.58 0.76 -18.75
CA GLU A 215 9.26 0.37 -19.97
C GLU A 215 9.21 1.50 -21.00
N GLU A 216 8.05 2.16 -21.18
CA GLU A 216 7.93 3.35 -22.03
C GLU A 216 8.88 4.46 -21.57
N TYR A 217 9.00 4.68 -20.26
CA TYR A 217 9.91 5.68 -19.70
C TYR A 217 11.38 5.31 -19.91
N ARG A 218 11.75 4.04 -19.75
CA ARG A 218 13.11 3.54 -20.05
C ARG A 218 13.46 3.71 -21.51
N ASN A 219 12.56 3.32 -22.41
CA ASN A 219 12.76 3.47 -23.86
C ASN A 219 12.97 4.94 -24.24
N PHE A 220 12.18 5.85 -23.65
CA PHE A 220 12.37 7.28 -23.84
C PHE A 220 13.75 7.77 -23.36
N LEU A 221 14.28 7.24 -22.25
CA LEU A 221 15.61 7.60 -21.76
C LEU A 221 16.72 7.07 -22.69
N ILE A 222 16.53 5.88 -23.27
CA ILE A 222 17.46 5.26 -24.22
C ILE A 222 17.52 6.05 -25.51
N ASP A 223 16.38 6.47 -26.06
CA ASP A 223 16.27 7.20 -27.33
C ASP A 223 16.90 8.62 -27.27
N ARG A 224 17.28 9.08 -26.10
CA ARG A 224 17.85 10.42 -25.91
C ARG A 224 19.28 10.62 -26.43
N GLU A 225 19.96 9.62 -26.90
CA GLU A 225 21.36 9.69 -27.41
C GLU A 225 22.31 10.52 -26.50
N THR A 226 22.14 10.52 -25.21
CA THR A 226 22.97 11.25 -24.25
C THR A 226 23.65 10.30 -23.29
N GLY A 227 24.83 10.66 -22.76
CA GLY A 227 25.54 9.84 -21.76
C GLY A 227 24.75 9.50 -20.48
N LEU A 228 23.61 10.15 -20.26
CA LEU A 228 22.62 9.79 -19.24
C LEU A 228 21.83 8.52 -19.62
N GLY A 229 21.59 8.27 -20.90
CA GLY A 229 20.96 7.06 -21.41
C GLY A 229 21.81 5.82 -21.14
N ASP A 230 23.10 5.91 -21.42
CA ASP A 230 24.08 4.83 -21.20
C ASP A 230 24.23 4.52 -19.68
N SER A 231 24.22 5.52 -18.81
CA SER A 231 24.32 5.31 -17.37
C SER A 231 23.05 4.67 -16.79
N SER A 232 21.89 4.97 -17.35
CA SER A 232 20.61 4.38 -16.98
C SER A 232 20.50 2.90 -17.38
N LEU A 233 21.20 2.50 -18.47
CA LEU A 233 21.26 1.10 -18.91
C LEU A 233 22.23 0.26 -18.07
N LEU A 234 23.34 0.88 -17.62
CA LEU A 234 24.40 0.19 -16.89
C LEU A 234 24.13 0.07 -15.39
N ASN A 235 23.41 1.00 -14.83
CA ASN A 235 23.07 1.04 -13.42
C ASN A 235 21.60 0.63 -13.25
N ALA A 236 21.35 -0.45 -12.52
CA ALA A 236 20.02 -0.82 -12.03
C ALA A 236 19.55 0.15 -10.92
N GLU A 237 19.94 1.44 -11.03
CA GLU A 237 19.54 2.47 -10.07
C GLU A 237 18.05 2.77 -10.19
N GLU A 238 17.45 3.24 -9.09
CA GLU A 238 16.07 3.69 -9.05
C GLU A 238 15.82 4.74 -10.14
N LEU A 239 14.82 4.48 -10.97
CA LEU A 239 14.36 5.45 -11.95
C LEU A 239 13.84 6.70 -11.24
N LYS A 240 14.27 7.88 -11.68
CA LYS A 240 13.83 9.16 -11.10
C LYS A 240 13.37 10.10 -12.19
N TYR A 241 12.24 10.74 -11.99
CA TYR A 241 11.74 11.81 -12.83
C TYR A 241 11.73 13.12 -12.06
N LYS A 242 12.51 14.13 -12.49
CA LYS A 242 12.66 15.43 -11.80
C LYS A 242 13.01 15.30 -10.29
N GLY A 243 13.78 14.25 -9.93
CA GLY A 243 14.17 13.96 -8.56
C GLY A 243 13.16 13.12 -7.76
N ILE A 244 11.99 12.81 -8.33
CA ILE A 244 10.95 11.96 -7.75
C ILE A 244 11.22 10.52 -8.20
N PRO A 245 11.33 9.54 -7.29
CA PRO A 245 11.51 8.15 -7.65
C PRO A 245 10.26 7.58 -8.35
N VAL A 246 10.50 6.73 -9.35
CA VAL A 246 9.46 6.00 -10.08
C VAL A 246 9.61 4.53 -9.73
N LYS A 247 8.68 3.99 -8.94
CA LYS A 247 8.68 2.61 -8.46
C LYS A 247 7.73 1.75 -9.28
N TYR A 248 8.19 0.56 -9.61
CA TYR A 248 7.32 -0.48 -10.15
C TYR A 248 6.41 -1.04 -9.06
N ALA A 249 5.12 -1.08 -9.34
CA ALA A 249 4.14 -1.67 -8.45
C ALA A 249 3.38 -2.80 -9.19
N PRO A 250 3.68 -4.08 -8.90
CA PRO A 250 3.08 -5.23 -9.58
C PRO A 250 1.55 -5.26 -9.46
N VAL A 251 1.00 -4.75 -8.37
CA VAL A 251 -0.46 -4.66 -8.17
C VAL A 251 -1.15 -3.83 -9.26
N LEU A 252 -0.45 -2.83 -9.85
CA LEU A 252 -1.02 -2.01 -10.91
C LEU A 252 -1.08 -2.73 -12.27
N ASP A 253 -0.42 -3.89 -12.40
CA ASP A 253 -0.50 -4.77 -13.56
C ASP A 253 -1.59 -5.83 -13.44
N ALA A 254 -2.19 -6.00 -12.24
CA ALA A 254 -3.19 -7.01 -11.99
C ALA A 254 -4.43 -6.82 -12.88
N ALA A 255 -4.72 -7.83 -13.71
CA ALA A 255 -5.80 -7.76 -14.72
C ALA A 255 -7.20 -7.60 -14.11
N ASP A 256 -7.44 -8.21 -12.96
CA ASP A 256 -8.68 -8.11 -12.20
C ASP A 256 -8.88 -6.72 -11.60
N GLY A 257 -7.81 -6.11 -11.07
CA GLY A 257 -7.79 -4.74 -10.58
C GLY A 257 -8.08 -3.73 -11.68
N ARG A 258 -7.38 -3.84 -12.83
CA ARG A 258 -7.60 -3.01 -14.02
C ARG A 258 -9.03 -3.17 -14.57
N THR A 259 -9.54 -4.40 -14.60
CA THR A 259 -10.93 -4.64 -15.00
C THR A 259 -11.92 -4.01 -14.02
N SER A 260 -11.60 -4.00 -12.74
CA SER A 260 -12.44 -3.38 -11.72
C SER A 260 -12.50 -1.86 -11.86
N CYS A 261 -11.39 -1.16 -12.08
CA CYS A 261 -11.39 0.30 -12.23
C CYS A 261 -11.68 0.77 -13.67
N GLY A 262 -11.37 -0.06 -14.68
CA GLY A 262 -11.62 0.24 -16.10
C GLY A 262 -10.49 1.01 -16.78
N TYR A 263 -9.36 1.20 -16.12
CA TYR A 263 -8.17 1.90 -16.62
C TYR A 263 -6.88 1.36 -16.01
N THR A 264 -5.75 1.71 -16.59
CA THR A 264 -4.43 1.43 -16.03
C THR A 264 -3.99 2.61 -15.16
N PRO A 265 -3.89 2.46 -13.82
CA PRO A 265 -3.58 3.58 -12.95
C PRO A 265 -2.09 3.87 -12.86
N ILE A 266 -1.75 5.16 -12.75
CA ILE A 266 -0.48 5.67 -12.25
C ILE A 266 -0.79 6.48 -10.99
N ILE A 267 -0.03 6.28 -9.93
CA ILE A 267 -0.27 6.96 -8.65
C ILE A 267 0.93 7.85 -8.32
N LEU A 268 0.67 9.13 -8.05
CA LEU A 268 1.65 10.06 -7.49
C LEU A 268 1.20 10.48 -6.10
N THR A 269 1.98 10.14 -5.09
CA THR A 269 1.65 10.44 -3.69
C THR A 269 2.89 10.45 -2.81
N VAL A 270 2.71 10.93 -1.58
CA VAL A 270 3.64 10.65 -0.46
C VAL A 270 3.16 9.37 0.22
N PRO A 271 4.00 8.32 0.29
CA PRO A 271 3.59 7.01 0.80
C PRO A 271 2.97 7.03 2.21
N GLU A 272 3.46 7.91 3.07
CA GLU A 272 2.95 8.06 4.44
C GLU A 272 1.47 8.48 4.52
N PHE A 273 0.90 9.03 3.44
CA PHE A 273 -0.51 9.42 3.38
C PHE A 273 -1.45 8.28 3.02
N LEU A 274 -0.89 7.16 2.55
CA LEU A 274 -1.61 5.92 2.32
C LEU A 274 -1.76 5.17 3.65
N TRP A 275 -2.95 5.10 4.18
CA TRP A 275 -3.21 4.43 5.46
C TRP A 275 -3.91 3.10 5.24
N LEU A 276 -3.38 2.07 5.92
CA LEU A 276 -4.07 0.81 6.11
C LEU A 276 -4.37 0.64 7.60
N GLY A 277 -5.65 0.70 7.96
CA GLY A 277 -6.13 0.49 9.32
C GLY A 277 -6.42 -0.98 9.58
N MET A 278 -5.92 -1.53 10.69
CA MET A 278 -6.22 -2.88 11.12
C MET A 278 -6.85 -2.88 12.52
N TYR A 279 -8.05 -3.45 12.62
CA TYR A 279 -8.81 -3.45 13.88
C TYR A 279 -8.56 -4.71 14.71
N LYS A 280 -8.55 -5.86 14.07
CA LYS A 280 -8.23 -7.13 14.73
C LYS A 280 -7.15 -7.83 13.96
N ASP A 281 -6.29 -8.43 14.76
CA ASP A 281 -5.23 -9.29 14.28
C ASP A 281 -5.81 -10.44 13.48
N ILE A 282 -4.99 -10.99 12.61
CA ILE A 282 -5.36 -12.14 11.80
C ILE A 282 -5.55 -13.32 12.74
N SER A 283 -6.70 -13.96 12.67
CA SER A 283 -6.93 -15.23 13.34
C SER A 283 -6.91 -16.36 12.33
N ILE A 284 -6.14 -17.39 12.62
CA ILE A 284 -6.05 -18.61 11.83
C ILE A 284 -6.68 -19.72 12.67
N GLU A 285 -7.77 -20.29 12.18
CA GLU A 285 -8.48 -21.36 12.89
C GLU A 285 -8.45 -22.63 12.03
N PRO A 286 -7.71 -23.69 12.43
CA PRO A 286 -7.77 -24.98 11.75
C PRO A 286 -9.04 -25.71 12.12
N LYS A 287 -9.66 -26.35 11.14
CA LYS A 287 -10.82 -27.23 11.32
C LYS A 287 -10.59 -28.52 10.56
N ARG A 288 -10.51 -29.64 11.26
CA ARG A 288 -10.43 -30.94 10.62
C ARG A 288 -11.82 -31.43 10.20
N ILE A 289 -11.96 -31.83 8.93
CA ILE A 289 -13.15 -32.48 8.37
C ILE A 289 -12.79 -33.95 8.16
N VAL A 290 -13.27 -34.79 9.08
CA VAL A 290 -12.95 -36.24 9.05
C VAL A 290 -13.59 -36.92 7.86
N GLU A 291 -14.74 -36.45 7.38
CA GLU A 291 -15.47 -37.03 6.26
C GLU A 291 -14.71 -36.93 4.93
N ASN A 292 -13.92 -35.85 4.76
CA ASN A 292 -13.16 -35.61 3.54
C ASN A 292 -11.65 -35.85 3.72
N GLU A 293 -11.21 -36.28 4.91
CA GLU A 293 -9.80 -36.46 5.27
C GLU A 293 -8.97 -35.21 4.95
N GLU A 294 -9.53 -34.02 5.28
CA GLU A 294 -8.92 -32.72 5.02
C GLU A 294 -8.88 -31.82 6.26
N THR A 295 -7.92 -30.91 6.30
CA THR A 295 -7.83 -29.85 7.31
C THR A 295 -8.04 -28.50 6.62
N GLU A 296 -9.11 -27.80 6.99
CA GLU A 296 -9.41 -26.45 6.56
C GLU A 296 -8.76 -25.42 7.49
N TYR A 297 -8.08 -24.42 6.92
CA TYR A 297 -7.52 -23.29 7.64
C TYR A 297 -8.31 -22.03 7.31
N TYR A 298 -8.99 -21.47 8.30
CA TYR A 298 -9.80 -20.25 8.19
C TYR A 298 -8.98 -19.03 8.62
N TYR A 299 -8.69 -18.15 7.68
CA TYR A 299 -8.06 -16.85 7.95
C TYR A 299 -9.14 -15.77 8.08
N ARG A 300 -9.01 -14.94 9.10
CA ARG A 300 -9.95 -13.83 9.35
C ARG A 300 -9.18 -12.60 9.77
N MET A 301 -9.43 -11.48 9.09
CA MET A 301 -8.88 -10.18 9.45
C MET A 301 -9.96 -9.11 9.38
N ARG A 302 -9.70 -7.95 9.97
CA ARG A 302 -10.54 -6.76 9.83
C ARG A 302 -9.66 -5.56 9.57
N CYS A 303 -9.79 -4.99 8.40
CA CYS A 303 -9.01 -3.86 7.94
C CYS A 303 -9.86 -2.88 7.13
N ASP A 304 -9.29 -1.71 6.90
CA ASP A 304 -9.82 -0.69 6.01
C ASP A 304 -8.67 0.14 5.43
N ALA A 305 -8.86 0.62 4.20
CA ALA A 305 -7.92 1.50 3.53
C ALA A 305 -8.47 2.92 3.51
N SER A 306 -7.65 3.91 3.85
CA SER A 306 -8.04 5.32 3.83
C SER A 306 -6.86 6.21 3.45
N LEU A 307 -7.14 7.45 3.10
CA LEU A 307 -6.13 8.46 2.83
C LEU A 307 -6.09 9.48 3.98
N GLN A 308 -4.89 9.88 4.39
CA GLN A 308 -4.76 10.98 5.35
C GLN A 308 -5.34 12.28 4.78
N TRP A 309 -5.10 12.51 3.49
CA TRP A 309 -5.58 13.65 2.72
C TRP A 309 -6.00 13.16 1.33
N ASN A 310 -7.29 13.27 1.02
CA ASN A 310 -7.84 12.79 -0.26
C ASN A 310 -7.31 13.58 -1.47
N ASP A 311 -6.81 14.80 -1.24
CA ASP A 311 -6.25 15.68 -2.26
C ASP A 311 -4.73 15.51 -2.48
N ALA A 312 -4.08 14.68 -1.65
CA ALA A 312 -2.64 14.43 -1.71
C ALA A 312 -2.24 13.26 -2.62
N VAL A 313 -3.21 12.56 -3.17
CA VAL A 313 -3.00 11.44 -4.10
C VAL A 313 -3.51 11.87 -5.47
N VAL A 314 -2.66 11.84 -6.47
CA VAL A 314 -3.03 12.09 -7.88
C VAL A 314 -3.02 10.76 -8.61
N VAL A 315 -4.14 10.44 -9.23
CA VAL A 315 -4.35 9.23 -10.02
C VAL A 315 -4.38 9.59 -11.49
N GLY A 316 -3.47 9.05 -12.28
CA GLY A 316 -3.48 9.11 -13.73
C GLY A 316 -4.18 7.87 -14.29
N GLU A 317 -5.17 8.05 -15.13
CA GLU A 317 -5.94 6.99 -15.77
C GLU A 317 -5.49 6.81 -17.20
N LEU A 318 -4.79 5.71 -17.49
CA LEU A 318 -4.42 5.34 -18.85
C LEU A 318 -5.48 4.41 -19.44
N SER A 319 -5.93 4.75 -20.64
CA SER A 319 -6.92 3.94 -21.41
C SER A 319 -6.21 2.88 -22.27
#